data_f61430476b6d6acd1d4c16d558cc64cc
#
_entry.id   f61430476b6d6acd1d4c16d558cc64cc
#
_cell.length_a   1.000
_cell.length_b   1.000
_cell.length_c   1.000
_cell.angle_alpha   90.00
_cell.angle_beta   90.00
_cell.angle_gamma   90.00
#
_symmetry.space_group_name_H-M   'P 1'
#
loop_
_entity.id
_entity.type
_entity.pdbx_description
1 polymer ?
#
loop_
_entity_poly.entity_id
_entity_poly.type
_entity_poly.pdbx_seq_one_letter_code
_entity_poly.pdbx_strand_id
1 'polypeptide(L)'
;YSIFVNHYFDESDTRSVLVKVLITEDKLTLDHIIASTNSQHPVSPALLRATDDVQRGHELFFLNAGYFYDRRKNFYKNQGRPLSRIFGIQTAAQAIESIIYNNPYSARSKPTSLIKDDAAYNKIFNVNNPYGAYLNCCLFLKKSVDYWGNIEDKDVNGKLANFKLH
;
A
#
# COMPACT_ATOMS: atom_id res chain seq x y z
N TYR A 1 -0.18 23.43 -2.78
CA TYR A 1 1.01 24.28 -3.01
C TYR A 1 0.70 25.76 -2.92
N SER A 2 -0.31 26.27 -3.65
CA SER A 2 -0.70 27.69 -3.62
C SER A 2 -1.13 28.18 -2.22
N ILE A 3 -1.84 27.35 -1.45
CA ILE A 3 -2.21 27.66 -0.06
C ILE A 3 -0.96 27.76 0.82
N PHE A 4 -0.01 26.84 0.64
CA PHE A 4 1.24 26.86 1.39
C PHE A 4 2.06 28.11 1.08
N VAL A 5 2.26 28.44 -0.19
CA VAL A 5 3.02 29.62 -0.63
C VAL A 5 2.39 30.92 -0.11
N ASN A 6 1.06 31.04 -0.18
CA ASN A 6 0.39 32.29 0.23
C ASN A 6 0.31 32.50 1.75
N HIS A 7 0.46 31.45 2.57
CA HIS A 7 0.27 31.56 4.03
C HIS A 7 1.54 31.36 4.84
N TYR A 8 2.55 30.69 4.28
CA TYR A 8 3.75 30.26 5.03
C TYR A 8 5.07 30.69 4.40
N PHE A 9 5.04 31.33 3.24
CA PHE A 9 6.27 31.78 2.60
C PHE A 9 6.53 33.25 2.98
N ASP A 10 7.66 33.48 3.64
CA ASP A 10 8.20 34.82 3.88
C ASP A 10 9.06 35.23 2.68
N GLU A 11 8.84 36.41 2.11
CA GLU A 11 9.62 36.92 1.00
C GLU A 11 11.11 37.11 1.34
N SER A 12 11.44 37.15 2.64
CA SER A 12 12.81 37.19 3.13
C SER A 12 13.50 35.81 3.16
N ASP A 13 12.77 34.71 2.90
CA ASP A 13 13.31 33.37 2.95
C ASP A 13 14.20 33.06 1.74
N THR A 14 15.49 32.97 1.97
CA THR A 14 16.52 32.68 0.94
C THR A 14 16.76 31.21 0.70
N ARG A 15 15.99 30.28 1.38
CA ARG A 15 16.12 28.86 1.17
C ARG A 15 15.67 28.50 -0.23
N SER A 16 16.47 27.72 -0.94
CA SER A 16 16.17 27.22 -2.28
C SER A 16 16.12 25.72 -2.32
N VAL A 17 15.29 25.17 -3.21
CA VAL A 17 15.19 23.74 -3.48
C VAL A 17 15.56 23.50 -4.93
N LEU A 18 16.42 22.52 -5.17
CA LEU A 18 16.68 22.06 -6.53
C LEU A 18 15.47 21.29 -7.04
N VAL A 19 14.84 21.79 -8.08
CA VAL A 19 13.70 21.11 -8.73
C VAL A 19 14.13 20.66 -10.12
N LYS A 20 13.98 19.37 -10.40
CA LYS A 20 14.13 18.81 -11.75
C LYS A 20 12.74 18.59 -12.34
N VAL A 21 12.39 19.36 -13.35
CA VAL A 21 11.13 19.20 -14.09
C VAL A 21 11.39 18.36 -15.33
N LEU A 22 10.64 17.27 -15.48
CA LEU A 22 10.67 16.39 -16.64
C LEU A 22 9.30 16.41 -17.28
N ILE A 23 9.26 16.75 -18.57
CA ILE A 23 8.03 16.75 -19.38
C ILE A 23 8.17 15.61 -20.38
N THR A 24 7.26 14.63 -20.32
CA THR A 24 7.21 13.52 -21.28
C THR A 24 5.75 13.09 -21.46
N GLU A 25 5.40 12.76 -22.68
CA GLU A 25 4.10 12.16 -23.02
C GLU A 25 4.17 10.62 -22.96
N ASP A 26 5.38 10.06 -22.97
CA ASP A 26 5.60 8.61 -22.90
C ASP A 26 5.54 8.10 -21.47
N LYS A 27 4.54 7.29 -21.20
CA LYS A 27 4.24 6.70 -19.90
C LYS A 27 5.33 5.73 -19.44
N LEU A 28 5.94 4.99 -20.35
CA LEU A 28 7.02 4.05 -20.05
C LEU A 28 8.28 4.79 -19.62
N THR A 29 8.63 5.84 -20.34
CA THR A 29 9.76 6.72 -19.98
C THR A 29 9.55 7.35 -18.61
N LEU A 30 8.33 7.81 -18.31
CA LEU A 30 8.01 8.37 -16.99
C LEU A 30 8.18 7.33 -15.88
N ASP A 31 7.68 6.13 -16.07
CA ASP A 31 7.79 5.04 -15.11
C ASP A 31 9.27 4.63 -14.89
N HIS A 32 10.08 4.58 -15.93
CA HIS A 32 11.53 4.34 -15.84
C HIS A 32 12.27 5.42 -15.07
N ILE A 33 11.93 6.69 -15.30
CA ILE A 33 12.56 7.81 -14.59
C ILE A 33 12.18 7.78 -13.10
N ILE A 34 10.92 7.52 -12.78
CA ILE A 34 10.45 7.38 -11.40
C ILE A 34 11.19 6.24 -10.70
N ALA A 35 11.29 5.08 -11.35
CA ALA A 35 11.99 3.92 -10.80
C ALA A 35 13.48 4.21 -10.57
N SER A 36 14.17 4.80 -11.54
CA SER A 36 15.61 5.09 -11.45
C SER A 36 15.94 6.18 -10.42
N THR A 37 15.09 7.21 -10.30
CA THR A 37 15.28 8.29 -9.31
C THR A 37 15.04 7.79 -7.88
N ASN A 38 14.10 6.88 -7.71
CA ASN A 38 13.80 6.29 -6.41
C ASN A 38 14.81 5.21 -5.99
N SER A 39 15.57 4.61 -6.91
CA SER A 39 16.57 3.58 -6.61
C SER A 39 17.79 4.11 -5.83
N GLN A 40 17.96 5.41 -5.75
CA GLN A 40 19.06 6.06 -5.01
C GLN A 40 18.82 6.14 -3.48
N HIS A 41 17.59 5.82 -3.02
CA HIS A 41 17.25 5.76 -1.60
C HIS A 41 16.73 4.35 -1.29
N PRO A 42 16.80 3.86 -0.06
CA PRO A 42 16.21 2.57 0.31
C PRO A 42 14.69 2.62 0.12
N VAL A 43 14.26 2.26 -1.08
CA VAL A 43 12.87 2.27 -1.51
C VAL A 43 12.21 0.97 -1.05
N SER A 44 11.02 1.06 -0.46
CA SER A 44 10.30 -0.16 -0.09
C SER A 44 9.96 -0.99 -1.34
N PRO A 45 10.02 -2.33 -1.28
CA PRO A 45 9.63 -3.19 -2.40
C PRO A 45 8.26 -2.86 -2.98
N ALA A 46 7.31 -2.48 -2.13
CA ALA A 46 5.97 -2.06 -2.55
C ALA A 46 6.00 -0.83 -3.48
N LEU A 47 6.90 0.12 -3.23
CA LEU A 47 6.98 1.33 -4.04
C LEU A 47 7.58 1.04 -5.42
N LEU A 48 8.54 0.11 -5.51
CA LEU A 48 9.11 -0.32 -6.79
C LEU A 48 8.06 -0.97 -7.69
N ARG A 49 7.07 -1.63 -7.10
CA ARG A 49 5.97 -2.30 -7.81
C ARG A 49 4.77 -1.41 -8.12
N ALA A 50 4.78 -0.17 -7.63
CA ALA A 50 3.64 0.74 -7.75
C ALA A 50 3.20 1.03 -9.21
N THR A 51 4.12 0.86 -10.18
CA THR A 51 3.88 1.10 -11.60
C THR A 51 3.49 -0.14 -12.39
N ASP A 52 3.54 -1.33 -11.79
CA ASP A 52 3.19 -2.58 -12.45
C ASP A 52 1.72 -2.59 -12.89
N ASP A 53 1.43 -3.16 -14.06
CA ASP A 53 0.08 -3.19 -14.62
C ASP A 53 -0.92 -3.92 -13.70
N VAL A 54 -0.47 -4.98 -13.04
CA VAL A 54 -1.30 -5.71 -12.07
C VAL A 54 -1.72 -4.81 -10.90
N GLN A 55 -0.85 -3.92 -10.45
CA GLN A 55 -1.16 -2.97 -9.38
C GLN A 55 -2.09 -1.85 -9.86
N ARG A 56 -1.96 -1.43 -11.12
CA ARG A 56 -2.91 -0.50 -11.75
C ARG A 56 -4.30 -1.13 -11.87
N GLY A 57 -4.36 -2.42 -12.24
CA GLY A 57 -5.60 -3.18 -12.28
C GLY A 57 -6.29 -3.28 -10.91
N HIS A 58 -5.52 -3.55 -9.84
CA HIS A 58 -6.05 -3.53 -8.48
C HIS A 58 -6.63 -2.16 -8.12
N GLU A 59 -5.89 -1.06 -8.38
CA GLU A 59 -6.38 0.28 -8.08
C GLU A 59 -7.71 0.57 -8.77
N LEU A 60 -7.82 0.27 -10.08
CA LEU A 60 -9.04 0.47 -10.83
C LEU A 60 -10.20 -0.39 -10.28
N PHE A 61 -9.94 -1.66 -10.00
CA PHE A 61 -10.96 -2.57 -9.46
C PHE A 61 -11.48 -2.11 -8.09
N PHE A 62 -10.58 -1.76 -7.18
CA PHE A 62 -10.95 -1.28 -5.84
C PHE A 62 -11.74 0.02 -5.93
N LEU A 63 -11.33 0.95 -6.81
CA LEU A 63 -12.04 2.21 -7.02
C LEU A 63 -13.48 1.97 -7.50
N ASN A 64 -13.69 1.09 -8.46
CA ASN A 64 -15.02 0.72 -8.96
C ASN A 64 -15.89 0.06 -7.88
N ALA A 65 -15.28 -0.61 -6.91
CA ALA A 65 -15.95 -1.20 -5.77
C ALA A 65 -16.17 -0.22 -4.59
N GLY A 66 -15.78 1.06 -4.73
CA GLY A 66 -15.91 2.09 -3.70
C GLY A 66 -14.81 2.06 -2.63
N TYR A 67 -13.70 1.42 -2.91
CA TYR A 67 -12.51 1.36 -2.07
C TYR A 67 -11.31 2.00 -2.76
N PHE A 68 -10.23 2.22 -2.01
CA PHE A 68 -9.03 2.87 -2.51
C PHE A 68 -7.82 1.95 -2.34
N TYR A 69 -7.05 1.77 -3.40
CA TYR A 69 -5.85 0.94 -3.37
C TYR A 69 -4.60 1.82 -3.49
N ASP A 70 -3.91 2.00 -2.37
CA ASP A 70 -2.68 2.80 -2.30
C ASP A 70 -1.51 2.05 -2.95
N ARG A 71 -1.25 2.31 -4.22
CA ARG A 71 -0.02 1.87 -4.89
C ARG A 71 1.19 2.63 -4.33
N ARG A 72 0.98 3.87 -3.91
CA ARG A 72 1.97 4.72 -3.25
C ARG A 72 1.47 5.07 -1.86
N LYS A 73 2.29 4.80 -0.86
CA LYS A 73 1.93 5.00 0.55
C LYS A 73 1.32 6.38 0.80
N ASN A 74 0.18 6.40 1.46
CA ASN A 74 -0.56 7.60 1.85
C ASN A 74 -1.14 8.44 0.69
N PHE A 75 -1.15 7.96 -0.54
CA PHE A 75 -1.67 8.72 -1.67
C PHE A 75 -3.13 9.14 -1.45
N TYR A 76 -4.02 8.19 -1.19
CA TYR A 76 -5.43 8.49 -0.95
C TYR A 76 -5.69 9.11 0.43
N LYS A 77 -4.87 8.78 1.43
CA LYS A 77 -4.92 9.45 2.73
C LYS A 77 -4.68 10.95 2.60
N ASN A 78 -3.67 11.36 1.83
CA ASN A 78 -3.34 12.77 1.60
C ASN A 78 -4.41 13.51 0.79
N GLN A 79 -5.29 12.77 0.09
CA GLN A 79 -6.48 13.31 -0.57
C GLN A 79 -7.72 13.37 0.35
N GLY A 80 -7.57 13.09 1.64
CA GLY A 80 -8.68 13.12 2.60
C GLY A 80 -9.63 11.92 2.51
N ARG A 81 -9.23 10.83 1.83
CA ARG A 81 -10.09 9.64 1.75
C ARG A 81 -10.11 8.89 3.08
N PRO A 82 -11.25 8.26 3.44
CA PRO A 82 -11.40 7.59 4.72
C PRO A 82 -10.47 6.38 4.84
N LEU A 83 -9.67 6.34 5.91
CA LEU A 83 -8.70 5.27 6.17
C LEU A 83 -9.33 3.87 6.21
N SER A 84 -10.60 3.80 6.61
CA SER A 84 -11.36 2.54 6.64
C SER A 84 -11.56 1.90 5.27
N ARG A 85 -11.39 2.67 4.18
CA ARG A 85 -11.57 2.21 2.80
C ARG A 85 -10.26 2.15 2.00
N ILE A 86 -9.12 2.42 2.64
CA ILE A 86 -7.81 2.44 1.98
C ILE A 86 -7.06 1.15 2.29
N PHE A 87 -6.57 0.49 1.25
CA PHE A 87 -5.71 -0.69 1.33
C PHE A 87 -4.46 -0.48 0.49
N GLY A 88 -3.29 -0.84 1.01
CA GLY A 88 -2.04 -0.71 0.26
C GLY A 88 -1.55 -2.06 -0.27
N ILE A 89 -0.54 -2.03 -1.14
CA ILE A 89 0.13 -3.22 -1.71
C ILE A 89 0.52 -4.21 -0.59
N GLN A 90 1.14 -3.70 0.47
CA GLN A 90 1.58 -4.52 1.60
C GLN A 90 0.41 -5.21 2.31
N THR A 91 -0.68 -4.47 2.54
CA THR A 91 -1.89 -5.02 3.18
C THR A 91 -2.53 -6.09 2.32
N ALA A 92 -2.60 -5.89 1.01
CA ALA A 92 -3.12 -6.89 0.08
C ALA A 92 -2.24 -8.15 0.08
N ALA A 93 -0.92 -7.99 0.08
CA ALA A 93 0.01 -9.11 0.16
C ALA A 93 -0.17 -9.93 1.46
N GLN A 94 -0.28 -9.25 2.60
CA GLN A 94 -0.52 -9.90 3.89
C GLN A 94 -1.87 -10.63 3.92
N ALA A 95 -2.92 -10.02 3.36
CA ALA A 95 -4.25 -10.63 3.31
C ALA A 95 -4.26 -11.91 2.45
N ILE A 96 -3.61 -11.89 1.29
CA ILE A 96 -3.48 -13.07 0.41
C ILE A 96 -2.64 -14.16 1.09
N GLU A 97 -1.47 -13.82 1.66
CA GLU A 97 -0.62 -14.82 2.34
C GLU A 97 -1.35 -15.46 3.52
N SER A 98 -2.10 -14.66 4.29
CA SER A 98 -2.83 -15.16 5.46
C SER A 98 -4.00 -16.07 5.10
N ILE A 99 -4.80 -15.66 4.09
CA ILE A 99 -6.11 -16.27 3.82
C ILE A 99 -6.00 -17.33 2.74
N ILE A 100 -5.40 -17.00 1.59
CA ILE A 100 -5.31 -17.91 0.45
C ILE A 100 -4.21 -18.95 0.66
N TYR A 101 -3.05 -18.52 1.15
CA TYR A 101 -1.91 -19.42 1.39
C TYR A 101 -1.88 -19.98 2.81
N ASN A 102 -2.88 -19.65 3.64
CA ASN A 102 -3.01 -20.15 5.03
C ASN A 102 -1.73 -20.00 5.85
N ASN A 103 -1.02 -18.87 5.70
CA ASN A 103 0.25 -18.61 6.36
C ASN A 103 0.24 -17.26 7.09
N PRO A 104 -0.62 -17.08 8.10
CA PRO A 104 -0.76 -15.82 8.82
C PRO A 104 0.51 -15.44 9.61
N TYR A 105 1.28 -16.44 10.07
CA TYR A 105 2.52 -16.19 10.78
C TYR A 105 3.54 -15.46 9.89
N SER A 106 3.77 -15.92 8.67
CA SER A 106 4.67 -15.27 7.72
C SER A 106 4.16 -13.87 7.33
N ALA A 107 2.87 -13.75 7.07
CA ALA A 107 2.22 -12.48 6.75
C ALA A 107 2.44 -11.42 7.83
N ARG A 108 2.45 -11.83 9.10
CA ARG A 108 2.68 -10.94 10.24
C ARG A 108 4.15 -10.67 10.50
N SER A 109 4.97 -11.72 10.61
CA SER A 109 6.35 -11.61 11.09
C SER A 109 7.32 -11.07 10.04
N LYS A 110 7.05 -11.31 8.75
CA LYS A 110 7.94 -10.93 7.64
C LYS A 110 7.18 -10.26 6.49
N PRO A 111 6.41 -9.20 6.75
CA PRO A 111 5.52 -8.63 5.74
C PRO A 111 6.27 -8.13 4.50
N THR A 112 7.45 -7.55 4.66
CA THR A 112 8.25 -7.05 3.53
C THR A 112 8.83 -8.16 2.65
N SER A 113 9.03 -9.37 3.20
CA SER A 113 9.55 -10.50 2.44
C SER A 113 8.55 -11.04 1.42
N LEU A 114 7.25 -10.77 1.60
CA LEU A 114 6.18 -11.21 0.69
C LEU A 114 6.28 -10.59 -0.72
N ILE A 115 6.98 -9.48 -0.84
CA ILE A 115 7.09 -8.71 -2.08
C ILE A 115 8.53 -8.24 -2.35
N LYS A 116 9.53 -8.88 -1.70
CA LYS A 116 10.94 -8.45 -1.75
C LYS A 116 11.59 -8.67 -3.10
N ASP A 117 11.22 -9.73 -3.79
CA ASP A 117 11.76 -10.15 -5.08
C ASP A 117 10.65 -10.60 -6.04
N ASP A 118 10.99 -10.84 -7.29
CA ASP A 118 10.03 -11.19 -8.34
C ASP A 118 9.29 -12.49 -8.04
N ALA A 119 9.95 -13.49 -7.48
CA ALA A 119 9.35 -14.77 -7.18
C ALA A 119 8.30 -14.65 -6.08
N ALA A 120 8.62 -13.98 -4.97
CA ALA A 120 7.71 -13.72 -3.88
C ALA A 120 6.53 -12.84 -4.35
N TYR A 121 6.81 -11.79 -5.10
CA TYR A 121 5.80 -10.90 -5.65
C TYR A 121 4.83 -11.62 -6.59
N ASN A 122 5.33 -12.36 -7.58
CA ASN A 122 4.51 -13.08 -8.55
C ASN A 122 3.70 -14.22 -7.93
N LYS A 123 4.18 -14.81 -6.83
CA LYS A 123 3.40 -15.74 -6.03
C LYS A 123 2.14 -15.06 -5.49
N ILE A 124 2.31 -13.88 -4.87
CA ILE A 124 1.21 -13.14 -4.23
C ILE A 124 0.30 -12.50 -5.27
N PHE A 125 0.89 -11.73 -6.21
CA PHE A 125 0.16 -10.98 -7.25
C PHE A 125 0.14 -11.73 -8.56
N ASN A 126 -0.42 -12.95 -8.52
CA ASN A 126 -0.55 -13.78 -9.71
C ASN A 126 -1.61 -13.20 -10.65
N VAL A 127 -1.24 -13.02 -11.92
CA VAL A 127 -2.14 -12.47 -12.97
C VAL A 127 -3.38 -13.31 -13.21
N ASN A 128 -3.37 -14.58 -12.83
CA ASN A 128 -4.51 -15.48 -12.97
C ASN A 128 -5.52 -15.33 -11.81
N ASN A 129 -5.15 -14.66 -10.73
CA ASN A 129 -6.05 -14.44 -9.61
C ASN A 129 -6.99 -13.25 -9.90
N PRO A 130 -8.30 -13.40 -9.70
CA PRO A 130 -9.23 -12.31 -9.91
C PRO A 130 -8.99 -11.19 -8.90
N TYR A 131 -9.05 -9.94 -9.33
CA TYR A 131 -8.89 -8.75 -8.47
C TYR A 131 -9.84 -8.75 -7.27
N GLY A 132 -11.05 -9.32 -7.44
CA GLY A 132 -12.03 -9.45 -6.36
C GLY A 132 -11.56 -10.32 -5.19
N ALA A 133 -10.70 -11.30 -5.43
CA ALA A 133 -10.12 -12.12 -4.35
C ALA A 133 -9.29 -11.25 -3.40
N TYR A 134 -8.48 -10.34 -3.94
CA TYR A 134 -7.66 -9.42 -3.14
C TYR A 134 -8.51 -8.47 -2.31
N LEU A 135 -9.54 -7.87 -2.91
CA LEU A 135 -10.44 -6.99 -2.18
C LEU A 135 -11.16 -7.76 -1.06
N ASN A 136 -11.68 -8.94 -1.34
CA ASN A 136 -12.39 -9.75 -0.34
C ASN A 136 -11.47 -10.17 0.80
N CYS A 137 -10.24 -10.57 0.52
CA CYS A 137 -9.25 -10.90 1.55
C CYS A 137 -8.90 -9.66 2.40
N CYS A 138 -8.71 -8.50 1.78
CA CYS A 138 -8.46 -7.24 2.50
C CYS A 138 -9.63 -6.88 3.44
N LEU A 139 -10.86 -7.01 2.95
CA LEU A 139 -12.07 -6.72 3.73
C LEU A 139 -12.25 -7.70 4.88
N PHE A 140 -11.99 -8.99 4.64
CA PHE A 140 -12.07 -10.02 5.67
C PHE A 140 -11.03 -9.76 6.77
N LEU A 141 -9.77 -9.55 6.38
CA LEU A 141 -8.68 -9.25 7.32
C LEU A 141 -9.02 -8.01 8.17
N LYS A 142 -9.49 -6.94 7.51
CA LYS A 142 -9.88 -5.71 8.22
C LYS A 142 -11.01 -5.96 9.21
N LYS A 143 -12.09 -6.61 8.77
CA LYS A 143 -13.23 -6.92 9.65
C LYS A 143 -12.82 -7.79 10.83
N SER A 144 -11.93 -8.76 10.61
CA SER A 144 -11.41 -9.61 11.69
C SER A 144 -10.61 -8.79 12.71
N VAL A 145 -9.75 -7.89 12.24
CA VAL A 145 -8.98 -7.00 13.12
C VAL A 145 -9.90 -6.06 13.90
N ASP A 146 -10.89 -5.46 13.23
CA ASP A 146 -11.85 -4.54 13.86
C ASP A 146 -12.70 -5.29 14.90
N TYR A 147 -13.16 -6.51 14.59
CA TYR A 147 -13.93 -7.37 15.51
C TYR A 147 -13.13 -7.72 16.77
N TRP A 148 -11.93 -8.27 16.60
CA TRP A 148 -11.08 -8.63 17.72
C TRP A 148 -10.54 -7.42 18.49
N GLY A 149 -10.37 -6.26 17.83
CA GLY A 149 -9.95 -5.01 18.45
C GLY A 149 -10.98 -4.43 19.40
N ASN A 150 -12.26 -4.73 19.19
CA ASN A 150 -13.37 -4.25 20.00
C ASN A 150 -13.75 -5.21 21.15
N ILE A 151 -13.19 -6.42 21.20
CA ILE A 151 -13.39 -7.34 22.33
C ILE A 151 -12.47 -6.89 23.46
N GLU A 152 -13.08 -6.27 24.48
CA GLU A 152 -12.44 -6.04 25.79
C GLU A 152 -12.40 -7.36 26.56
N ASP A 153 -11.49 -8.27 26.22
CA ASP A 153 -11.30 -9.47 26.99
C ASP A 153 -10.14 -9.27 27.98
N LYS A 154 -10.50 -8.94 29.20
CA LYS A 154 -9.55 -8.82 30.32
C LYS A 154 -9.00 -10.16 30.81
N ASP A 155 -9.62 -11.27 30.40
CA ASP A 155 -9.32 -12.60 30.93
C ASP A 155 -8.39 -13.47 30.08
N VAL A 156 -8.06 -13.08 28.86
CA VAL A 156 -7.19 -13.89 28.01
C VAL A 156 -5.72 -13.44 28.06
N ASN A 157 -5.20 -13.15 29.23
CA ASN A 157 -3.77 -13.05 29.57
C ASN A 157 -2.79 -12.78 28.39
N GLY A 158 -3.03 -11.74 27.62
CA GLY A 158 -2.17 -11.37 26.48
C GLY A 158 -2.21 -12.31 25.27
N LYS A 159 -2.89 -13.46 25.35
CA LYS A 159 -3.00 -14.41 24.21
C LYS A 159 -3.83 -13.86 23.05
N LEU A 160 -4.82 -13.04 23.33
CA LEU A 160 -5.63 -12.37 22.29
C LEU A 160 -4.83 -11.33 21.49
N ALA A 161 -3.83 -10.70 22.08
CA ALA A 161 -2.96 -9.79 21.33
C ALA A 161 -2.23 -10.52 20.18
N ASN A 162 -2.00 -11.81 20.31
CA ASN A 162 -1.42 -12.65 19.26
C ASN A 162 -2.45 -13.11 18.21
N PHE A 163 -3.74 -13.14 18.54
CA PHE A 163 -4.81 -13.53 17.62
C PHE A 163 -5.27 -12.36 16.72
N LYS A 164 -5.00 -11.12 17.07
CA LYS A 164 -5.40 -9.95 16.28
C LYS A 164 -4.87 -9.92 14.85
N LEU A 165 -3.95 -10.81 14.51
CA LEU A 165 -3.31 -10.89 13.19
C LEU A 165 -3.17 -12.35 12.68
N HIS A 166 -3.88 -13.30 13.29
CA HIS A 166 -3.90 -14.71 12.82
C HIS A 166 -5.17 -14.98 12.01
#